data_4dff342cfeea7734bdf7adf90008c46d
#
_entry.id   4dff342cfeea7734bdf7adf90008c46d
#
_cell.length_a   1.000
_cell.length_b   1.000
_cell.length_c   1.000
_cell.angle_alpha   90.00
_cell.angle_beta   90.00
_cell.angle_gamma   90.00
#
_symmetry.space_group_name_H-M   'P 1'
#
loop_
_entity.id
_entity.type
_entity.pdbx_description
1 polymer ?
#
loop_
_entity_poly.entity_id
_entity_poly.type
_entity_poly.pdbx_seq_one_letter_code
_entity_poly.pdbx_strand_id
1 'polypeptide(L)'
;IERILSDIKGRMMEDIVLLETKIANPKKQVFQLQFAVGEFDMVVADNANATCEIYEVKHSKEQAKEQFRHLIDEEKLKNTEFRYGKITKRTVIYRGENATLENGIEYRNVEDYLKSLL
;
A
#
# COMPACT_ATOMS: atom_id res chain seq x y z
N ILE A 1 14.69 13.59 7.51
CA ILE A 1 13.53 12.77 7.13
C ILE A 1 13.42 11.52 7.98
N GLU A 2 14.49 10.75 8.09
CA GLU A 2 14.52 9.53 8.90
C GLU A 2 14.10 9.77 10.35
N ARG A 3 14.59 10.84 10.95
CA ARG A 3 14.26 11.23 12.31
C ARG A 3 12.78 11.60 12.44
N ILE A 4 12.24 12.28 11.45
CA ILE A 4 10.83 12.66 11.43
C ILE A 4 9.97 11.40 11.35
N LEU A 5 10.30 10.48 10.46
CA LEU A 5 9.53 9.25 10.27
C LEU A 5 9.55 8.36 11.52
N SER A 6 10.63 8.35 12.28
CA SER A 6 10.71 7.53 13.50
C SER A 6 9.75 8.00 14.59
N ASP A 7 9.37 9.28 14.57
CA ASP A 7 8.44 9.87 15.55
C ASP A 7 6.98 9.79 15.10
N ILE A 8 6.72 9.40 13.86
CA ILE A 8 5.36 9.31 13.32
C ILE A 8 4.67 8.04 13.81
N LYS A 9 3.46 8.19 14.35
CA LYS A 9 2.61 7.06 14.74
C LYS A 9 1.92 6.47 13.51
N GLY A 10 1.41 5.23 13.63
CA GLY A 10 0.86 4.48 12.52
C GLY A 10 -0.13 5.25 11.64
N ARG A 11 -1.12 5.91 12.24
CA ARG A 11 -2.14 6.66 11.48
C ARG A 11 -1.54 7.81 10.70
N MET A 12 -0.59 8.53 11.29
CA MET A 12 0.08 9.64 10.62
C MET A 12 0.93 9.17 9.45
N MET A 13 1.61 8.04 9.60
CA MET A 13 2.42 7.45 8.52
C MET A 13 1.53 7.05 7.34
N GLU A 14 0.39 6.44 7.61
CA GLU A 14 -0.58 6.06 6.60
C GLU A 14 -1.09 7.30 5.84
N ASP A 15 -1.44 8.36 6.56
CA ASP A 15 -1.92 9.60 5.96
C ASP A 15 -0.85 10.26 5.07
N ILE A 16 0.40 10.26 5.50
CA ILE A 16 1.51 10.82 4.72
C ILE A 16 1.73 10.01 3.44
N VAL A 17 1.74 8.70 3.54
CA VAL A 17 1.91 7.82 2.38
C VAL A 17 0.79 8.07 1.37
N LEU A 18 -0.45 8.13 1.83
CA LEU A 18 -1.60 8.36 0.97
C LEU A 18 -1.52 9.73 0.27
N LEU A 19 -1.25 10.78 1.03
CA LEU A 19 -1.16 12.13 0.51
C LEU A 19 -0.04 12.28 -0.52
N GLU A 20 1.17 11.82 -0.19
CA GLU A 20 2.32 11.96 -1.08
C GLU A 20 2.14 11.14 -2.36
N THR A 21 1.51 9.97 -2.26
CA THR A 21 1.20 9.16 -3.43
C THR A 21 0.20 9.88 -4.35
N LYS A 22 -0.82 10.52 -3.78
CA LYS A 22 -1.79 11.33 -4.55
C LYS A 22 -1.09 12.44 -5.32
N ILE A 23 -0.24 13.17 -4.65
CA ILE A 23 0.47 14.31 -5.25
C ILE A 23 1.35 13.84 -6.41
N ALA A 24 2.03 12.70 -6.23
CA ALA A 24 2.93 12.15 -7.24
C ALA A 24 2.20 11.53 -8.44
N ASN A 25 0.90 11.21 -8.30
CA ASN A 25 0.13 10.52 -9.33
C ASN A 25 -1.17 11.26 -9.67
N PRO A 26 -1.07 12.49 -10.24
CA PRO A 26 -2.26 13.32 -10.48
C PRO A 26 -3.22 12.75 -11.52
N LYS A 27 -2.77 11.79 -12.34
CA LYS A 27 -3.62 11.16 -13.37
C LYS A 27 -4.22 9.84 -12.91
N LYS A 28 -3.90 9.39 -11.69
CA LYS A 28 -4.42 8.16 -11.13
C LYS A 28 -5.33 8.45 -9.94
N GLN A 29 -6.19 7.50 -9.61
CA GLN A 29 -6.99 7.57 -8.40
C GLN A 29 -6.20 6.94 -7.27
N VAL A 30 -6.05 7.65 -6.16
CA VAL A 30 -5.36 7.17 -4.96
C VAL A 30 -6.33 7.30 -3.79
N PHE A 31 -6.67 6.20 -3.16
CA PHE A 31 -7.72 6.19 -2.15
C PHE A 31 -7.59 4.97 -1.22
N GLN A 32 -8.27 5.06 -0.07
CA GLN A 32 -8.43 3.95 0.85
C GLN A 32 -9.67 3.17 0.43
N LEU A 33 -9.61 1.84 0.43
CA LEU A 33 -10.74 1.00 0.02
C LEU A 33 -11.21 0.15 1.21
N GLN A 34 -12.44 0.39 1.66
CA GLN A 34 -13.04 -0.32 2.78
C GLN A 34 -13.91 -1.46 2.29
N PHE A 35 -13.89 -2.56 3.05
CA PHE A 35 -14.75 -3.73 2.86
C PHE A 35 -15.64 -3.88 4.09
N ALA A 36 -16.56 -4.82 4.06
CA ALA A 36 -17.38 -5.14 5.23
C ALA A 36 -16.49 -5.53 6.43
N VAL A 37 -15.41 -6.26 6.16
CA VAL A 37 -14.41 -6.61 7.16
C VAL A 37 -13.03 -6.25 6.60
N GLY A 38 -12.38 -5.26 7.21
CA GLY A 38 -11.04 -4.84 6.82
C GLY A 38 -11.03 -3.83 5.67
N GLU A 39 -9.84 -3.48 5.25
CA GLU A 39 -9.61 -2.47 4.22
C GLU A 39 -8.26 -2.67 3.55
N PHE A 40 -8.09 -2.07 2.37
CA PHE A 40 -6.75 -1.77 1.86
C PHE A 40 -6.44 -0.32 2.25
N ASP A 41 -5.30 -0.11 2.87
CA ASP A 41 -4.92 1.23 3.34
C ASP A 41 -4.74 2.20 2.18
N MET A 42 -4.33 1.70 1.02
CA MET A 42 -4.22 2.52 -0.18
C MET A 42 -4.41 1.66 -1.43
N VAL A 43 -5.14 2.22 -2.39
CA VAL A 43 -5.26 1.68 -3.75
C VAL A 43 -4.81 2.78 -4.70
N VAL A 44 -3.98 2.42 -5.66
CA VAL A 44 -3.57 3.30 -6.75
C VAL A 44 -4.14 2.72 -8.03
N ALA A 45 -5.20 3.33 -8.56
CA ALA A 45 -5.91 2.83 -9.73
C ALA A 45 -5.54 3.64 -10.97
N ASP A 46 -5.10 2.93 -12.01
CA ASP A 46 -4.79 3.50 -13.31
C ASP A 46 -5.92 3.13 -14.27
N ASN A 47 -6.91 4.01 -14.38
CA ASN A 47 -8.10 3.74 -15.19
C ASN A 47 -7.78 3.65 -16.69
N ALA A 48 -6.76 4.36 -17.15
CA ALA A 48 -6.37 4.33 -18.56
C ALA A 48 -5.88 2.96 -18.98
N ASN A 49 -5.20 2.24 -18.08
CA ASN A 49 -4.64 0.92 -18.34
C ASN A 49 -5.44 -0.22 -17.71
N ALA A 50 -6.51 0.09 -16.98
CA ALA A 50 -7.33 -0.88 -16.26
C ALA A 50 -6.50 -1.76 -15.33
N THR A 51 -5.59 -1.13 -14.57
CA THR A 51 -4.74 -1.81 -13.58
C THR A 51 -4.80 -1.07 -12.25
N CYS A 52 -4.39 -1.75 -11.19
CA CYS A 52 -4.30 -1.11 -9.89
C CYS A 52 -3.22 -1.77 -9.03
N GLU A 53 -2.78 -1.02 -8.02
CA GLU A 53 -1.84 -1.48 -7.00
C GLU A 53 -2.54 -1.37 -5.65
N ILE A 54 -2.34 -2.34 -4.78
CA ILE A 54 -2.95 -2.34 -3.45
C ILE A 54 -1.88 -2.39 -2.37
N TYR A 55 -2.13 -1.67 -1.28
CA TYR A 55 -1.14 -1.42 -0.25
C TYR A 55 -1.72 -1.52 1.15
N GLU A 56 -0.91 -2.05 2.05
CA GLU A 56 -1.10 -1.92 3.49
C GLU A 56 0.05 -1.07 4.03
N VAL A 57 -0.22 -0.23 5.02
CA VAL A 57 0.80 0.62 5.65
C VAL A 57 0.85 0.27 7.13
N LYS A 58 2.02 -0.15 7.61
CA LYS A 58 2.21 -0.62 8.99
C LYS A 58 3.36 0.10 9.67
N HIS A 59 3.11 0.61 10.86
CA HIS A 59 4.13 1.30 11.66
C HIS A 59 4.97 0.27 12.45
N SER A 60 5.58 -0.66 11.75
CA SER A 60 6.38 -1.73 12.34
C SER A 60 7.70 -1.83 11.60
N LYS A 61 8.73 -2.30 12.27
CA LYS A 61 10.02 -2.65 11.67
C LYS A 61 10.11 -4.13 11.36
N GLU A 62 9.18 -4.93 11.87
CA GLU A 62 9.20 -6.39 11.74
C GLU A 62 8.13 -6.85 10.77
N GLN A 63 8.39 -7.96 10.07
CA GLN A 63 7.42 -8.61 9.21
C GLN A 63 6.55 -9.56 10.02
N ALA A 64 5.25 -9.61 9.70
CA ALA A 64 4.32 -10.55 10.31
C ALA A 64 3.19 -10.86 9.34
N LYS A 65 2.71 -12.10 9.35
CA LYS A 65 1.70 -12.57 8.40
C LYS A 65 0.39 -11.78 8.46
N GLU A 66 -0.03 -11.36 9.63
CA GLU A 66 -1.27 -10.59 9.79
C GLU A 66 -1.22 -9.23 9.09
N GLN A 67 -0.03 -8.73 8.75
CA GLN A 67 0.11 -7.44 8.07
C GLN A 67 -0.38 -7.48 6.63
N PHE A 68 -0.37 -8.63 5.99
CA PHE A 68 -0.79 -8.73 4.59
C PHE A 68 -2.01 -9.65 4.38
N ARG A 69 -2.70 -10.01 5.46
CA ARG A 69 -3.85 -10.94 5.35
C ARG A 69 -4.93 -10.47 4.38
N HIS A 70 -5.16 -9.17 4.26
CA HIS A 70 -6.15 -8.63 3.32
C HIS A 70 -5.63 -8.64 1.88
N LEU A 71 -4.31 -8.54 1.71
CA LEU A 71 -3.68 -8.55 0.39
C LEU A 71 -3.64 -9.95 -0.26
N ILE A 72 -3.99 -10.99 0.48
CA ILE A 72 -4.08 -12.37 -0.04
C ILE A 72 -5.50 -12.93 0.08
N ASP A 73 -6.47 -12.12 0.48
CA ASP A 73 -7.87 -12.52 0.58
C ASP A 73 -8.48 -12.56 -0.82
N GLU A 74 -8.74 -13.74 -1.33
CA GLU A 74 -9.20 -13.95 -2.71
C GLU A 74 -10.47 -13.18 -3.06
N GLU A 75 -11.42 -13.09 -2.14
CA GLU A 75 -12.66 -12.36 -2.37
C GLU A 75 -12.41 -10.86 -2.52
N LYS A 76 -11.57 -10.29 -1.65
CA LYS A 76 -11.19 -8.88 -1.73
C LYS A 76 -10.45 -8.58 -3.03
N LEU A 77 -9.52 -9.45 -3.42
CA LEU A 77 -8.76 -9.30 -4.67
C LEU A 77 -9.69 -9.33 -5.87
N LYS A 78 -10.60 -10.28 -5.90
CA LYS A 78 -11.56 -10.45 -7.00
C LYS A 78 -12.48 -9.25 -7.15
N ASN A 79 -13.03 -8.77 -6.03
CA ASN A 79 -13.92 -7.60 -6.04
C ASN A 79 -13.16 -6.34 -6.48
N THR A 80 -11.93 -6.20 -6.05
CA THR A 80 -11.08 -5.06 -6.42
C THR A 80 -10.77 -5.08 -7.91
N GLU A 81 -10.39 -6.22 -8.45
CA GLU A 81 -10.11 -6.37 -9.88
C GLU A 81 -11.33 -6.12 -10.75
N PHE A 82 -12.50 -6.54 -10.28
CA PHE A 82 -13.75 -6.28 -10.99
C PHE A 82 -14.03 -4.79 -11.13
N ARG A 83 -13.71 -4.01 -10.10
CA ARG A 83 -14.00 -2.57 -10.07
C ARG A 83 -12.88 -1.71 -10.68
N TYR A 84 -11.63 -2.08 -10.49
CA TYR A 84 -10.48 -1.22 -10.79
C TYR A 84 -9.48 -1.81 -11.77
N GLY A 85 -9.67 -3.04 -12.19
CA GLY A 85 -8.79 -3.70 -13.14
C GLY A 85 -7.74 -4.59 -12.46
N LYS A 86 -6.82 -5.09 -13.27
CA LYS A 86 -5.84 -6.08 -12.81
C LYS A 86 -4.93 -5.54 -11.72
N ILE A 87 -4.80 -6.28 -10.63
CA ILE A 87 -3.86 -5.95 -9.55
C ILE A 87 -2.46 -6.31 -10.00
N THR A 88 -1.57 -5.32 -10.07
CA THR A 88 -0.18 -5.51 -10.52
C THR A 88 0.82 -5.54 -9.37
N LYS A 89 0.47 -4.98 -8.22
CA LYS A 89 1.33 -4.99 -7.03
C LYS A 89 0.49 -5.16 -5.78
N ARG A 90 1.04 -5.94 -4.84
CA ARG A 90 0.48 -6.10 -3.49
C ARG A 90 1.62 -5.85 -2.52
N THR A 91 1.58 -4.72 -1.84
CA THR A 91 2.72 -4.20 -1.09
C THR A 91 2.36 -3.83 0.34
N VAL A 92 3.24 -4.18 1.27
CA VAL A 92 3.21 -3.67 2.64
C VAL A 92 4.30 -2.61 2.74
N ILE A 93 3.92 -1.38 3.03
CA ILE A 93 4.85 -0.29 3.31
C ILE A 93 5.04 -0.25 4.82
N TYR A 94 6.28 -0.35 5.28
CA TYR A 94 6.58 -0.42 6.71
C TYR A 94 7.93 0.24 7.00
N ARG A 95 8.42 0.12 8.22
CA ARG A 95 9.67 0.76 8.64
C ARG A 95 10.90 -0.14 8.55
N GLY A 96 10.73 -1.39 8.13
CA GLY A 96 11.82 -2.35 7.98
C GLY A 96 12.43 -2.34 6.58
N GLU A 97 13.23 -3.36 6.28
CA GLU A 97 13.95 -3.46 5.01
C GLU A 97 13.05 -3.96 3.87
N ASN A 98 13.42 -3.59 2.65
CA ASN A 98 12.75 -4.07 1.45
C ASN A 98 12.91 -5.59 1.32
N ALA A 99 11.84 -6.27 0.93
CA ALA A 99 11.85 -7.71 0.72
C ALA A 99 10.71 -8.12 -0.23
N THR A 100 10.85 -9.27 -0.87
CA THR A 100 9.78 -9.86 -1.66
C THR A 100 9.54 -11.28 -1.16
N LEU A 101 8.30 -11.60 -0.81
CA LEU A 101 7.94 -12.92 -0.29
C LEU A 101 7.60 -13.88 -1.43
N GLU A 102 7.64 -15.19 -1.13
CA GLU A 102 7.30 -16.23 -2.10
C GLU A 102 5.89 -16.11 -2.67
N ASN A 103 4.94 -15.59 -1.87
CA ASN A 103 3.56 -15.41 -2.30
C ASN A 103 3.34 -14.16 -3.16
N GLY A 104 4.41 -13.45 -3.53
CA GLY A 104 4.32 -12.26 -4.37
C GLY A 104 4.10 -10.96 -3.62
N ILE A 105 3.92 -11.01 -2.31
CA ILE A 105 3.81 -9.79 -1.49
C ILE A 105 5.16 -9.10 -1.42
N GLU A 106 5.18 -7.79 -1.69
CA GLU A 106 6.38 -6.97 -1.53
C GLU A 106 6.31 -6.24 -0.19
N TYR A 107 7.44 -6.19 0.51
CA TYR A 107 7.64 -5.31 1.65
C TYR A 107 8.53 -4.16 1.20
N ARG A 108 8.10 -2.93 1.40
CA ARG A 108 8.89 -1.75 1.06
C ARG A 108 9.11 -0.88 2.28
N ASN A 109 10.34 -0.43 2.44
CA ASN A 109 10.68 0.57 3.45
C ASN A 109 9.97 1.89 3.11
N VAL A 110 9.35 2.51 4.10
CA VAL A 110 8.55 3.72 3.89
C VAL A 110 9.39 4.88 3.36
N GLU A 111 10.61 5.04 3.83
CA GLU A 111 11.48 6.11 3.33
C GLU A 111 11.86 5.90 1.87
N ASP A 112 12.22 4.66 1.52
CA ASP A 112 12.56 4.32 0.14
C ASP A 112 11.35 4.54 -0.77
N TYR A 113 10.17 4.15 -0.30
CA TYR A 113 8.94 4.37 -1.05
C TYR A 113 8.70 5.86 -1.31
N LEU A 114 8.76 6.68 -0.25
CA LEU A 114 8.53 8.12 -0.38
C LEU A 114 9.57 8.79 -1.29
N LYS A 115 10.82 8.37 -1.21
CA LYS A 115 11.87 8.88 -2.10
C LYS A 115 11.60 8.50 -3.56
N SER A 116 11.01 7.35 -3.80
CA SER A 116 10.69 6.91 -5.17
C SER A 116 9.60 7.76 -5.84
N LEU A 117 8.85 8.53 -5.06
CA LEU A 117 7.79 9.40 -5.57
C LEU A 117 8.31 10.77 -6.06
N LEU A 118 9.54 11.10 -5.74
CA LEU A 118 10.13 12.41 -6.08
C LEU A 118 10.51 12.52 -7.55
#